data_3c03bd65f4e7468f73461b3f873a1248
#
_entry.id   3c03bd65f4e7468f73461b3f873a1248
#
_cell.length_a   1.000
_cell.length_b   1.000
_cell.length_c   1.000
_cell.angle_alpha   90.00
_cell.angle_beta   90.00
_cell.angle_gamma   90.00
#
_symmetry.space_group_name_H-M   'P 1'
#
loop_
_entity.id
_entity.type
_entity.pdbx_description
1 polymer ?
#
loop_
_entity_poly.entity_id
_entity_poly.type
_entity_poly.pdbx_seq_one_letter_code
_entity_poly.pdbx_strand_id
1 'polypeptide(L)'
;YALDGKTGKKKWEFATGGDVLASPSLGIDDTVYVGSEDKKMYALDGKTGKKKWEFAAEDRVFSSPAIGKNETILFGSMDDKLYALNGLTGAKLWEFKSAGWVGASPAIGQDGTIYLGSEDKKLYALDGVTGKKKWEFSTKGRIGSSPALGVGGMVYFGSDDHNLYAVDGNTGKRKWVFASGADIESSPV
;
A
#
# COMPACT_ATOMS: atom_id res chain seq x y z
N TYR A 1 -9.14 -10.70 -14.10
CA TYR A 1 -10.25 -10.53 -15.04
C TYR A 1 -10.70 -9.09 -15.06
N ALA A 2 -10.98 -8.54 -16.25
CA ALA A 2 -11.77 -7.33 -16.43
C ALA A 2 -13.13 -7.69 -17.01
N LEU A 3 -14.16 -7.17 -16.38
CA LEU A 3 -15.55 -7.41 -16.76
C LEU A 3 -16.19 -6.11 -17.21
N ASP A 4 -17.17 -6.22 -18.08
CA ASP A 4 -18.04 -5.11 -18.41
C ASP A 4 -18.96 -4.82 -17.23
N GLY A 5 -18.93 -3.62 -16.69
CA GLY A 5 -19.67 -3.25 -15.49
C GLY A 5 -21.19 -3.24 -15.60
N LYS A 6 -21.73 -3.25 -16.82
CA LYS A 6 -23.18 -3.29 -17.06
C LYS A 6 -23.68 -4.72 -17.31
N THR A 7 -22.88 -5.54 -17.98
CA THR A 7 -23.30 -6.86 -18.46
C THR A 7 -22.63 -8.03 -17.76
N GLY A 8 -21.54 -7.79 -16.99
CA GLY A 8 -20.71 -8.82 -16.37
C GLY A 8 -19.89 -9.66 -17.37
N LYS A 9 -19.94 -9.33 -18.66
CA LYS A 9 -19.18 -10.08 -19.67
C LYS A 9 -17.68 -9.82 -19.52
N LYS A 10 -16.89 -10.89 -19.65
CA LYS A 10 -15.42 -10.77 -19.64
C LYS A 10 -14.94 -9.95 -20.84
N LYS A 11 -14.15 -8.91 -20.56
CA LYS A 11 -13.45 -8.10 -21.57
C LYS A 11 -12.10 -8.70 -21.89
N TRP A 12 -11.31 -8.98 -20.85
CA TRP A 12 -10.00 -9.58 -20.97
C TRP A 12 -9.62 -10.30 -19.68
N GLU A 13 -8.56 -11.08 -19.73
CA GLU A 13 -7.91 -11.71 -18.58
C GLU A 13 -6.41 -11.62 -18.72
N PHE A 14 -5.73 -11.59 -17.58
CA PHE A 14 -4.28 -11.68 -17.45
C PHE A 14 -3.95 -12.70 -16.36
N ALA A 15 -3.06 -13.65 -16.67
CA ALA A 15 -2.61 -14.66 -15.73
C ALA A 15 -1.27 -14.24 -15.12
N THR A 16 -1.20 -14.23 -13.78
CA THR A 16 0.01 -14.09 -12.98
C THR A 16 0.58 -15.46 -12.67
N GLY A 17 1.80 -15.53 -12.16
CA GLY A 17 2.43 -16.78 -11.72
C GLY A 17 2.03 -17.21 -10.31
N GLY A 18 1.25 -16.41 -9.58
CA GLY A 18 0.77 -16.68 -8.22
C GLY A 18 -0.57 -16.00 -7.96
N ASP A 19 -1.09 -16.15 -6.75
CA ASP A 19 -2.39 -15.60 -6.37
C ASP A 19 -2.36 -14.05 -6.38
N VAL A 20 -3.52 -13.46 -6.67
CA VAL A 20 -3.76 -12.02 -6.63
C VAL A 20 -4.70 -11.74 -5.48
N LEU A 21 -4.16 -11.36 -4.33
CA LEU A 21 -4.91 -11.04 -3.11
C LEU A 21 -5.10 -9.52 -2.93
N ALA A 22 -4.21 -8.73 -3.55
CA ALA A 22 -4.29 -7.28 -3.54
C ALA A 22 -5.41 -6.76 -4.43
N SER A 23 -6.07 -5.68 -4.00
CA SER A 23 -6.98 -4.94 -4.87
C SER A 23 -6.18 -4.18 -5.94
N PRO A 24 -6.59 -4.21 -7.22
CA PRO A 24 -5.93 -3.42 -8.25
C PRO A 24 -6.22 -1.93 -8.07
N SER A 25 -5.30 -1.08 -8.56
CA SER A 25 -5.49 0.37 -8.65
C SER A 25 -5.44 0.82 -10.11
N LEU A 26 -6.20 1.90 -10.42
CA LEU A 26 -6.31 2.44 -11.77
C LEU A 26 -5.56 3.78 -11.87
N GLY A 27 -4.61 3.87 -12.80
CA GLY A 27 -3.96 5.11 -13.18
C GLY A 27 -4.87 6.01 -14.03
N ILE A 28 -4.47 7.26 -14.21
CA ILE A 28 -5.24 8.25 -14.99
C ILE A 28 -5.34 7.93 -16.48
N ASP A 29 -4.45 7.05 -17.00
CA ASP A 29 -4.42 6.57 -18.38
C ASP A 29 -5.09 5.19 -18.55
N ASP A 30 -5.96 4.80 -17.62
CA ASP A 30 -6.60 3.49 -17.53
C ASP A 30 -5.60 2.32 -17.29
N THR A 31 -4.35 2.58 -16.90
CA THR A 31 -3.41 1.52 -16.53
C THR A 31 -3.87 0.84 -15.24
N VAL A 32 -3.95 -0.49 -15.26
CA VAL A 32 -4.27 -1.32 -14.09
C VAL A 32 -2.96 -1.77 -13.44
N TYR A 33 -2.77 -1.38 -12.17
CA TYR A 33 -1.65 -1.85 -11.36
C TYR A 33 -2.13 -2.94 -10.41
N VAL A 34 -1.41 -4.07 -10.36
CA VAL A 34 -1.78 -5.20 -9.51
C VAL A 34 -0.56 -5.97 -9.03
N GLY A 35 -0.54 -6.25 -7.71
CA GLY A 35 0.47 -7.09 -7.07
C GLY A 35 0.07 -8.56 -7.07
N SER A 36 1.05 -9.46 -7.04
CA SER A 36 0.84 -10.91 -7.00
C SER A 36 1.82 -11.60 -6.04
N GLU A 37 1.43 -12.78 -5.56
CA GLU A 37 2.29 -13.67 -4.80
C GLU A 37 3.46 -14.24 -5.61
N ASP A 38 3.47 -14.08 -6.93
CA ASP A 38 4.62 -14.40 -7.76
C ASP A 38 5.78 -13.39 -7.62
N LYS A 39 5.70 -12.51 -6.61
CA LYS A 39 6.69 -11.47 -6.26
C LYS A 39 6.74 -10.30 -7.23
N LYS A 40 5.68 -10.10 -8.01
CA LYS A 40 5.69 -9.05 -9.02
C LYS A 40 4.58 -8.02 -8.82
N MET A 41 4.90 -6.79 -9.18
CA MET A 41 3.95 -5.73 -9.50
C MET A 41 3.81 -5.63 -11.00
N TYR A 42 2.59 -5.67 -11.50
CA TYR A 42 2.26 -5.57 -12.92
C TYR A 42 1.55 -4.27 -13.24
N ALA A 43 1.86 -3.71 -14.41
CA ALA A 43 1.05 -2.69 -15.04
C ALA A 43 0.47 -3.22 -16.34
N LEU A 44 -0.85 -3.17 -16.46
CA LEU A 44 -1.59 -3.69 -17.58
C LEU A 44 -2.36 -2.56 -18.27
N ASP A 45 -2.48 -2.63 -19.58
CA ASP A 45 -3.38 -1.78 -20.34
C ASP A 45 -4.83 -2.12 -19.98
N GLY A 46 -5.58 -1.18 -19.42
CA GLY A 46 -6.93 -1.42 -18.90
C GLY A 46 -7.98 -1.75 -19.96
N LYS A 47 -7.72 -1.45 -21.24
CA LYS A 47 -8.60 -1.76 -22.36
C LYS A 47 -8.39 -3.16 -22.89
N THR A 48 -7.13 -3.61 -22.94
CA THR A 48 -6.74 -4.84 -23.64
C THR A 48 -6.21 -5.94 -22.72
N GLY A 49 -5.84 -5.62 -21.47
CA GLY A 49 -5.18 -6.53 -20.54
C GLY A 49 -3.71 -6.83 -20.89
N LYS A 50 -3.16 -6.20 -21.92
CA LYS A 50 -1.76 -6.39 -22.29
C LYS A 50 -0.82 -5.81 -21.24
N LYS A 51 0.21 -6.57 -20.87
CA LYS A 51 1.24 -6.10 -19.95
C LYS A 51 2.02 -4.94 -20.56
N LYS A 52 2.06 -3.79 -19.86
CA LYS A 52 2.90 -2.64 -20.17
C LYS A 52 4.31 -2.86 -19.62
N TRP A 53 4.38 -3.21 -18.33
CA TRP A 53 5.62 -3.54 -17.64
C TRP A 53 5.37 -4.46 -16.45
N GLU A 54 6.42 -5.04 -15.89
CA GLU A 54 6.44 -5.72 -14.61
C GLU A 54 7.68 -5.31 -13.81
N PHE A 55 7.56 -5.33 -12.50
CA PHE A 55 8.66 -5.12 -11.56
C PHE A 55 8.73 -6.33 -10.61
N ALA A 56 9.92 -6.90 -10.43
CA ALA A 56 10.14 -8.01 -9.51
C ALA A 56 10.62 -7.48 -8.15
N ALA A 57 9.84 -7.73 -7.10
CA ALA A 57 10.24 -7.61 -5.70
C ALA A 57 11.01 -8.87 -5.28
N GLU A 58 11.60 -8.86 -4.07
CA GLU A 58 12.34 -10.02 -3.57
C GLU A 58 11.41 -11.08 -2.94
N ASP A 59 10.19 -10.66 -2.52
CA ASP A 59 9.14 -11.56 -2.01
C ASP A 59 7.75 -11.10 -2.44
N ARG A 60 6.70 -11.80 -1.98
CA ARG A 60 5.30 -11.65 -2.37
C ARG A 60 4.79 -10.23 -2.17
N VAL A 61 3.92 -9.79 -3.09
CA VAL A 61 3.28 -8.48 -3.06
C VAL A 61 1.82 -8.63 -2.68
N PHE A 62 1.50 -8.39 -1.41
CA PHE A 62 0.15 -8.47 -0.85
C PHE A 62 -0.56 -7.13 -0.78
N SER A 63 0.21 -6.03 -0.66
CA SER A 63 -0.39 -4.72 -0.51
C SER A 63 -1.07 -4.27 -1.80
N SER A 64 -2.22 -3.61 -1.68
CA SER A 64 -2.81 -2.91 -2.81
C SER A 64 -1.95 -1.69 -3.15
N PRO A 65 -1.63 -1.46 -4.44
CA PRO A 65 -0.81 -0.31 -4.82
C PRO A 65 -1.57 1.00 -4.60
N ALA A 66 -0.89 2.01 -4.07
CA ALA A 66 -1.38 3.37 -4.00
C ALA A 66 -0.72 4.21 -5.09
N ILE A 67 -1.48 5.15 -5.66
CA ILE A 67 -1.01 6.02 -6.73
C ILE A 67 -0.76 7.42 -6.17
N GLY A 68 0.50 7.81 -6.13
CA GLY A 68 0.94 9.11 -5.66
C GLY A 68 1.00 10.17 -6.76
N LYS A 69 1.61 11.31 -6.43
CA LYS A 69 1.84 12.38 -7.41
C LYS A 69 2.70 11.87 -8.57
N ASN A 70 2.48 12.43 -9.76
CA ASN A 70 3.21 12.08 -10.99
C ASN A 70 3.17 10.58 -11.34
N GLU A 71 2.03 9.91 -11.07
CA GLU A 71 1.86 8.47 -11.30
C GLU A 71 2.94 7.62 -10.60
N THR A 72 3.38 8.02 -9.40
CA THR A 72 4.25 7.18 -8.58
C THR A 72 3.43 6.03 -8.00
N ILE A 73 3.83 4.80 -8.28
CA ILE A 73 3.19 3.60 -7.75
C ILE A 73 3.91 3.14 -6.49
N LEU A 74 3.16 3.09 -5.39
CA LEU A 74 3.65 2.73 -4.07
C LEU A 74 3.04 1.39 -3.66
N PHE A 75 3.86 0.43 -3.25
CA PHE A 75 3.37 -0.86 -2.75
C PHE A 75 4.36 -1.48 -1.78
N GLY A 76 3.83 -2.24 -0.83
CA GLY A 76 4.61 -3.02 0.12
C GLY A 76 4.80 -4.46 -0.34
N SER A 77 5.85 -5.09 0.14
CA SER A 77 6.17 -6.49 -0.10
C SER A 77 6.58 -7.20 1.20
N MET A 78 6.50 -8.52 1.19
CA MET A 78 6.95 -9.36 2.31
C MET A 78 8.49 -9.45 2.40
N ASP A 79 9.22 -8.76 1.54
CA ASP A 79 10.67 -8.56 1.63
C ASP A 79 11.08 -7.40 2.56
N ASP A 80 10.14 -6.94 3.40
CA ASP A 80 10.29 -5.84 4.36
C ASP A 80 10.39 -4.46 3.70
N LYS A 81 10.02 -4.32 2.42
CA LYS A 81 10.19 -3.06 1.69
C LYS A 81 8.88 -2.44 1.24
N LEU A 82 8.86 -1.11 1.27
CA LEU A 82 7.97 -0.29 0.45
C LEU A 82 8.74 0.15 -0.79
N TYR A 83 8.15 -0.07 -1.95
CA TYR A 83 8.69 0.36 -3.24
C TYR A 83 7.93 1.56 -3.78
N ALA A 84 8.66 2.44 -4.45
CA ALA A 84 8.11 3.51 -5.27
C ALA A 84 8.62 3.37 -6.70
N LEU A 85 7.71 3.22 -7.65
CA LEU A 85 8.02 3.06 -9.07
C LEU A 85 7.43 4.21 -9.88
N ASN A 86 8.07 4.51 -10.99
CA ASN A 86 7.48 5.33 -12.05
C ASN A 86 6.36 4.52 -12.72
N GLY A 87 5.12 4.98 -12.66
CA GLY A 87 3.96 4.25 -13.17
C GLY A 87 3.97 4.03 -14.69
N LEU A 88 4.62 4.91 -15.45
CA LEU A 88 4.70 4.77 -16.91
C LEU A 88 5.71 3.71 -17.34
N THR A 89 6.83 3.62 -16.63
CA THR A 89 7.99 2.81 -17.07
C THR A 89 8.27 1.59 -16.20
N GLY A 90 7.72 1.53 -14.98
CA GLY A 90 8.05 0.52 -13.98
C GLY A 90 9.43 0.70 -13.33
N ALA A 91 10.17 1.76 -13.68
CA ALA A 91 11.47 2.02 -13.10
C ALA A 91 11.38 2.36 -11.61
N LYS A 92 12.23 1.73 -10.78
CA LYS A 92 12.29 2.03 -9.35
C LYS A 92 12.82 3.44 -9.13
N LEU A 93 12.05 4.25 -8.40
CA LEU A 93 12.43 5.61 -7.99
C LEU A 93 13.20 5.56 -6.67
N TRP A 94 12.65 4.86 -5.70
CA TRP A 94 13.25 4.63 -4.40
C TRP A 94 12.64 3.40 -3.71
N GLU A 95 13.25 2.96 -2.63
CA GLU A 95 12.70 1.97 -1.72
C GLU A 95 12.95 2.39 -0.27
N PHE A 96 12.09 1.96 0.63
CA PHE A 96 12.26 2.09 2.07
C PHE A 96 12.24 0.69 2.69
N LYS A 97 13.23 0.37 3.53
CA LYS A 97 13.30 -0.92 4.23
C LYS A 97 12.88 -0.74 5.68
N SER A 98 11.88 -1.50 6.11
CA SER A 98 11.49 -1.72 7.51
C SER A 98 12.24 -2.93 8.09
N ALA A 99 11.89 -3.35 9.31
CA ALA A 99 12.45 -4.56 9.92
C ALA A 99 11.44 -5.72 9.99
N GLY A 100 10.38 -5.64 9.21
CA GLY A 100 9.33 -6.67 9.11
C GLY A 100 8.46 -6.44 7.89
N TRP A 101 7.63 -7.39 7.54
CA TRP A 101 6.82 -7.38 6.34
C TRP A 101 5.98 -6.11 6.19
N VAL A 102 5.86 -5.66 4.96
CA VAL A 102 5.03 -4.54 4.56
C VAL A 102 3.83 -5.07 3.77
N GLY A 103 2.90 -5.71 4.49
CA GLY A 103 1.68 -6.25 3.89
C GLY A 103 0.54 -5.24 3.79
N ALA A 104 0.54 -4.23 4.66
CA ALA A 104 -0.43 -3.15 4.64
C ALA A 104 -0.31 -2.28 3.39
N SER A 105 -1.45 -1.83 2.85
CA SER A 105 -1.44 -0.87 1.74
C SER A 105 -1.06 0.53 2.25
N PRO A 106 -0.17 1.26 1.56
CA PRO A 106 0.22 2.59 1.99
C PRO A 106 -0.91 3.60 1.79
N ALA A 107 -1.03 4.57 2.71
CA ALA A 107 -1.91 5.72 2.56
C ALA A 107 -1.09 6.98 2.22
N ILE A 108 -1.67 7.87 1.40
CA ILE A 108 -0.97 9.07 0.91
C ILE A 108 -1.70 10.31 1.39
N GLY A 109 -1.04 11.11 2.20
CA GLY A 109 -1.55 12.41 2.68
C GLY A 109 -1.65 13.45 1.57
N GLN A 110 -2.44 14.49 1.80
CA GLN A 110 -2.60 15.59 0.84
C GLN A 110 -1.29 16.32 0.55
N ASP A 111 -0.37 16.36 1.53
CA ASP A 111 0.97 16.91 1.40
C ASP A 111 1.95 15.97 0.67
N GLY A 112 1.51 14.74 0.35
CA GLY A 112 2.33 13.70 -0.26
C GLY A 112 3.09 12.83 0.74
N THR A 113 2.87 12.99 2.05
CA THR A 113 3.42 12.09 3.07
C THR A 113 2.80 10.70 2.91
N ILE A 114 3.63 9.67 2.95
CA ILE A 114 3.20 8.27 2.87
C ILE A 114 3.17 7.69 4.28
N TYR A 115 2.05 7.07 4.64
CA TYR A 115 1.89 6.35 5.91
C TYR A 115 1.86 4.85 5.64
N LEU A 116 2.62 4.09 6.42
CA LEU A 116 2.87 2.68 6.20
C LEU A 116 2.90 1.91 7.51
N GLY A 117 2.06 0.89 7.63
CA GLY A 117 2.13 -0.11 8.70
C GLY A 117 3.11 -1.23 8.35
N SER A 118 3.82 -1.74 9.35
CA SER A 118 4.73 -2.88 9.18
C SER A 118 4.57 -3.89 10.33
N GLU A 119 4.89 -5.15 10.04
CA GLU A 119 4.93 -6.20 11.05
C GLU A 119 6.08 -6.05 12.05
N ASP A 120 6.99 -5.10 11.84
CA ASP A 120 7.97 -4.69 12.84
C ASP A 120 7.38 -3.85 14.00
N LYS A 121 6.02 -3.75 14.05
CA LYS A 121 5.24 -3.04 15.07
C LYS A 121 5.35 -1.53 14.97
N LYS A 122 5.60 -1.00 13.78
CA LYS A 122 5.73 0.44 13.59
C LYS A 122 4.83 0.94 12.47
N LEU A 123 4.26 2.13 12.73
CA LEU A 123 3.74 2.99 11.67
C LEU A 123 4.84 3.97 11.28
N TYR A 124 5.11 4.06 10.00
CA TYR A 124 6.07 5.00 9.43
C TYR A 124 5.38 6.12 8.67
N ALA A 125 5.93 7.32 8.77
CA ALA A 125 5.63 8.40 7.85
C ALA A 125 6.87 8.73 7.03
N LEU A 126 6.72 8.70 5.71
CA LEU A 126 7.81 8.89 4.77
C LEU A 126 7.54 10.11 3.88
N ASP A 127 8.59 10.75 3.45
CA ASP A 127 8.52 11.74 2.37
C ASP A 127 8.24 11.03 1.04
N GLY A 128 7.15 11.38 0.38
CA GLY A 128 6.69 10.66 -0.82
C GLY A 128 7.56 10.84 -2.06
N VAL A 129 8.47 11.82 -2.07
CA VAL A 129 9.38 12.07 -3.19
C VAL A 129 10.67 11.28 -3.02
N THR A 130 11.19 11.23 -1.80
CA THR A 130 12.53 10.71 -1.52
C THR A 130 12.53 9.37 -0.78
N GLY A 131 11.40 8.92 -0.25
CA GLY A 131 11.29 7.75 0.61
C GLY A 131 11.91 7.92 2.00
N LYS A 132 12.44 9.10 2.34
CA LYS A 132 13.08 9.34 3.63
C LYS A 132 12.06 9.35 4.75
N LYS A 133 12.40 8.69 5.86
CA LYS A 133 11.55 8.67 7.06
C LYS A 133 11.45 10.06 7.68
N LYS A 134 10.21 10.54 7.87
CA LYS A 134 9.87 11.78 8.60
C LYS A 134 9.76 11.49 10.10
N TRP A 135 9.00 10.44 10.44
CA TRP A 135 8.83 9.97 11.81
C TRP A 135 8.38 8.50 11.83
N GLU A 136 8.40 7.90 13.00
CA GLU A 136 7.83 6.58 13.27
C GLU A 136 7.05 6.58 14.58
N PHE A 137 6.04 5.71 14.69
CA PHE A 137 5.27 5.44 15.90
C PHE A 137 5.31 3.94 16.20
N SER A 138 5.64 3.57 17.45
CA SER A 138 5.75 2.16 17.85
C SER A 138 4.51 1.69 18.60
N THR A 139 4.04 0.49 18.30
CA THR A 139 3.01 -0.28 18.98
C THR A 139 3.62 -1.50 19.69
N LYS A 140 2.82 -2.27 20.40
CA LYS A 140 3.26 -3.52 21.02
C LYS A 140 3.02 -4.75 20.12
N GLY A 141 2.13 -4.65 19.14
CA GLY A 141 1.78 -5.67 18.16
C GLY A 141 2.13 -5.27 16.74
N ARG A 142 2.01 -6.17 15.78
CA ARG A 142 2.20 -5.89 14.35
C ARG A 142 1.15 -4.88 13.87
N ILE A 143 1.45 -4.20 12.76
CA ILE A 143 0.50 -3.31 12.09
C ILE A 143 0.25 -3.88 10.69
N GLY A 144 -0.73 -4.78 10.59
CA GLY A 144 -1.19 -5.36 9.34
C GLY A 144 -2.31 -4.56 8.67
N SER A 145 -3.01 -3.71 9.44
CA SER A 145 -4.05 -2.84 8.91
C SER A 145 -3.48 -1.71 8.05
N SER A 146 -4.16 -1.38 6.94
CA SER A 146 -3.81 -0.21 6.13
C SER A 146 -4.22 1.08 6.86
N PRO A 147 -3.36 2.09 6.95
CA PRO A 147 -3.71 3.36 7.59
C PRO A 147 -4.82 4.10 6.84
N ALA A 148 -5.74 4.71 7.56
CA ALA A 148 -6.74 5.62 7.00
C ALA A 148 -6.46 7.07 7.42
N LEU A 149 -6.81 7.99 6.52
CA LEU A 149 -6.57 9.41 6.71
C LEU A 149 -7.90 10.12 7.05
N GLY A 150 -7.90 10.82 8.17
CA GLY A 150 -9.05 11.59 8.61
C GLY A 150 -8.87 13.10 8.46
N VAL A 151 -9.91 13.81 8.83
CA VAL A 151 -9.94 15.27 8.83
C VAL A 151 -8.85 15.82 9.74
N GLY A 152 -8.24 16.95 9.36
CA GLY A 152 -7.21 17.62 10.15
C GLY A 152 -5.85 16.90 10.15
N GLY A 153 -5.60 16.00 9.19
CA GLY A 153 -4.33 15.30 9.07
C GLY A 153 -4.14 14.16 10.08
N MET A 154 -5.24 13.63 10.59
CA MET A 154 -5.22 12.46 11.48
C MET A 154 -4.94 11.20 10.69
N VAL A 155 -4.19 10.27 11.31
CA VAL A 155 -3.93 8.93 10.77
C VAL A 155 -4.47 7.91 11.76
N TYR A 156 -5.31 7.00 11.27
CA TYR A 156 -5.92 5.92 12.04
C TYR A 156 -5.38 4.57 11.56
N PHE A 157 -5.10 3.67 12.49
CA PHE A 157 -4.64 2.32 12.16
C PHE A 157 -4.87 1.35 13.32
N GLY A 158 -5.11 0.09 12.98
CA GLY A 158 -5.22 -1.01 13.93
C GLY A 158 -3.88 -1.69 14.17
N SER A 159 -3.77 -2.40 15.30
CA SER A 159 -2.60 -3.20 15.65
C SER A 159 -3.01 -4.50 16.35
N ASP A 160 -2.18 -5.53 16.22
CA ASP A 160 -2.32 -6.81 16.93
C ASP A 160 -2.07 -6.68 18.45
N ASP A 161 -1.78 -5.47 18.95
CA ASP A 161 -1.81 -5.20 20.38
C ASP A 161 -3.21 -4.86 20.91
N HIS A 162 -4.24 -5.17 20.13
CA HIS A 162 -5.67 -4.98 20.43
C HIS A 162 -6.09 -3.50 20.51
N ASN A 163 -5.37 -2.62 19.85
CA ASN A 163 -5.68 -1.19 19.90
C ASN A 163 -5.87 -0.59 18.50
N LEU A 164 -6.88 0.30 18.41
CA LEU A 164 -7.01 1.27 17.35
C LEU A 164 -6.34 2.57 17.79
N TYR A 165 -5.47 3.07 16.99
CA TYR A 165 -4.70 4.29 17.26
C TYR A 165 -5.14 5.43 16.37
N ALA A 166 -5.11 6.65 16.93
CA ALA A 166 -5.14 7.88 16.18
C ALA A 166 -3.90 8.71 16.50
N VAL A 167 -3.16 9.07 15.46
CA VAL A 167 -1.96 9.89 15.58
C VAL A 167 -2.08 11.14 14.69
N ASP A 168 -1.36 12.17 15.07
CA ASP A 168 -1.18 13.37 14.26
C ASP A 168 -0.23 13.06 13.09
N GLY A 169 -0.69 13.18 11.86
CA GLY A 169 0.08 12.80 10.67
C GLY A 169 1.34 13.63 10.45
N ASN A 170 1.39 14.87 10.94
CA ASN A 170 2.58 15.70 10.80
C ASN A 170 3.69 15.33 11.79
N THR A 171 3.31 14.92 13.00
CA THR A 171 4.26 14.78 14.12
C THR A 171 4.42 13.36 14.63
N GLY A 172 3.52 12.43 14.24
CA GLY A 172 3.46 11.06 14.78
C GLY A 172 2.99 10.98 16.23
N LYS A 173 2.59 12.10 16.86
CA LYS A 173 2.14 12.09 18.25
C LYS A 173 0.76 11.47 18.37
N ARG A 174 0.60 10.53 19.33
CA ARG A 174 -0.69 9.92 19.63
C ARG A 174 -1.68 10.97 20.13
N LYS A 175 -2.86 10.99 19.55
CA LYS A 175 -4.01 11.79 19.98
C LYS A 175 -4.88 10.99 20.94
N TRP A 176 -5.20 9.75 20.55
CA TRP A 176 -5.94 8.83 21.40
C TRP A 176 -5.66 7.37 21.01
N VAL A 177 -6.10 6.46 21.85
CA VAL A 177 -6.08 5.02 21.64
C VAL A 177 -7.40 4.43 22.14
N PHE A 178 -7.92 3.44 21.42
CA PHE A 178 -9.11 2.68 21.80
C PHE A 178 -8.75 1.20 21.87
N ALA A 179 -9.01 0.56 23.01
CA ALA A 179 -8.80 -0.87 23.21
C ALA A 179 -10.01 -1.65 22.69
N SER A 180 -9.80 -2.54 21.74
CA SER A 180 -10.85 -3.37 21.12
C SER A 180 -11.06 -4.71 21.84
N GLY A 181 -10.05 -5.19 22.55
CA GLY A 181 -10.04 -6.52 23.19
C GLY A 181 -9.60 -7.67 22.30
N ALA A 182 -9.32 -7.42 21.00
CA ALA A 182 -8.78 -8.41 20.03
C ALA A 182 -7.91 -7.70 18.99
N ASP A 183 -7.14 -8.49 18.22
CA ASP A 183 -6.32 -8.00 17.11
C ASP A 183 -7.16 -7.19 16.12
N ILE A 184 -6.59 -6.11 15.62
CA ILE A 184 -7.23 -5.27 14.59
C ILE A 184 -6.42 -5.37 13.30
N GLU A 185 -6.78 -6.35 12.48
CA GLU A 185 -6.19 -6.58 11.16
C GLU A 185 -6.94 -5.82 10.05
N SER A 186 -8.22 -5.51 10.27
CA SER A 186 -9.03 -4.75 9.32
C SER A 186 -8.60 -3.29 9.25
N SER A 187 -8.69 -2.71 8.06
CA SER A 187 -8.35 -1.31 7.84
C SER A 187 -9.52 -0.40 8.21
N PRO A 188 -9.29 0.69 8.97
CA PRO A 188 -10.31 1.72 9.20
C PRO A 188 -10.67 2.43 7.88
N VAL A 189 -11.88 3.01 7.83
CA VAL A 189 -12.39 3.77 6.68
C VAL A 189 -12.91 5.13 7.14
#